data_fef0bacd8ebf6971c5903fa41a5853bf
#
_entry.id   fef0bacd8ebf6971c5903fa41a5853bf
#
_cell.length_a   1.000
_cell.length_b   1.000
_cell.length_c   1.000
_cell.angle_alpha   90.00
_cell.angle_beta   90.00
_cell.angle_gamma   90.00
#
_symmetry.space_group_name_H-M   'P 1'
#
loop_
_entity.id
_entity.type
_entity.pdbx_description
1 polymer ?
#
loop_
_entity_poly.entity_id
_entity_poly.type
_entity_poly.pdbx_seq_one_letter_code
_entity_poly.pdbx_strand_id
1 'polypeptide(L)'
;MSAASSMDVGPELLARLPALTSPLGIASVAAILLIALFITEKILSVPYPPGVPLIREPEGSRRFSLRTRWQYLTNCQPMFYEAYHQYLKQGKAVVLPGFGVRIEVLLPQNQMKWTMSQPDHVLDQGKAFAEIDQVSWSLGHDKYVVDAWQGLIVKYEMNRAIEVVANSMKDELREVFDEQFGTDTENWKKIDLTPTVKMIIAQAASRFTVGVPLCRNKEYLQNALDTNELFILNAGLTGGLPRIIQPFTGTLFGWLVGSKVSQLKKWIVPLLKQRVDMAKNHPEEPEPQDLLQMMIKYALRERQDEVENWDSMARRIVAQNFGAIHNTQLQVINLLLNVIGSDAEFNTISVLRDEMDRLLGSDDTGNWTKSAIQSMTRADSVSRESIRLGSFGGRAVFRKVMTDDFKTQDGHPLPKGTLLSFISFPAQTDDELYEDGLKYDPFRFSRAREEAASRGDKAPPVTFVTTSPEFLTFGHGKHACPGRFLIDFEMKMILAYIVKNYDIKFPDEYEGKRPSNYWIAEANNPPSGVHIMVKRRAQK
;
A
#
# COMPACT_ATOMS: atom_id res chain seq x y z
N MET A 1 12.55 -55.03 -19.52
CA MET A 1 13.62 -55.47 -18.59
C MET A 1 14.65 -54.35 -18.55
N SER A 2 14.68 -53.60 -17.50
CA SER A 2 15.83 -52.89 -16.96
C SER A 2 15.40 -52.28 -15.63
N ALA A 3 16.01 -52.70 -14.56
CA ALA A 3 15.68 -52.39 -13.18
C ALA A 3 16.18 -50.99 -12.80
N ALA A 4 15.28 -50.18 -12.27
CA ALA A 4 15.64 -49.01 -11.48
C ALA A 4 16.05 -49.48 -10.09
N SER A 5 17.34 -49.38 -9.74
CA SER A 5 17.83 -49.63 -8.39
C SER A 5 17.42 -48.46 -7.48
N SER A 6 16.44 -48.70 -6.62
CA SER A 6 16.19 -47.88 -5.43
C SER A 6 17.45 -47.99 -4.56
N MET A 7 18.14 -46.85 -4.32
CA MET A 7 19.09 -46.76 -3.23
C MET A 7 18.31 -46.83 -1.92
N ASP A 8 18.20 -48.02 -1.39
CA ASP A 8 17.74 -48.29 -0.03
C ASP A 8 18.82 -47.81 0.92
N VAL A 9 18.65 -46.64 1.48
CA VAL A 9 19.51 -46.11 2.55
C VAL A 9 19.11 -46.91 3.79
N GLY A 10 19.79 -48.03 3.98
CA GLY A 10 19.43 -49.05 4.93
C GLY A 10 19.38 -48.58 6.38
N PRO A 11 18.59 -49.26 7.20
CA PRO A 11 18.39 -48.98 8.63
C PRO A 11 19.69 -48.99 9.45
N GLU A 12 20.78 -49.52 8.91
CA GLU A 12 22.10 -49.50 9.58
C GLU A 12 22.75 -48.10 9.72
N LEU A 13 22.39 -47.13 8.84
CA LEU A 13 22.94 -45.78 8.94
C LEU A 13 22.25 -44.98 10.08
N LEU A 14 20.98 -45.23 10.31
CA LEU A 14 20.20 -44.63 11.40
C LEU A 14 20.58 -45.22 12.76
N ALA A 15 20.96 -46.49 12.82
CA ALA A 15 21.41 -47.15 14.04
C ALA A 15 22.80 -46.67 14.55
N ARG A 16 23.56 -45.97 13.71
CA ARG A 16 24.87 -45.39 14.07
C ARG A 16 24.78 -43.96 14.62
N LEU A 17 23.60 -43.32 14.64
CA LEU A 17 23.44 -42.02 15.26
C LEU A 17 23.43 -42.20 16.80
N PRO A 18 24.26 -41.44 17.55
CA PRO A 18 24.25 -41.52 19.00
C PRO A 18 22.85 -41.13 19.52
N ALA A 19 22.36 -41.87 20.51
CA ALA A 19 21.07 -41.51 21.12
C ALA A 19 21.14 -40.06 21.61
N LEU A 20 20.09 -39.25 21.29
CA LEU A 20 20.07 -37.80 21.58
C LEU A 20 20.34 -37.45 23.03
N THR A 21 20.10 -38.41 23.96
CA THR A 21 20.35 -38.29 25.41
C THR A 21 21.74 -38.75 25.83
N SER A 22 22.54 -39.33 24.92
CA SER A 22 23.93 -39.71 25.26
C SER A 22 24.82 -38.46 25.28
N PRO A 23 25.94 -38.47 26.05
CA PRO A 23 26.90 -37.36 26.07
C PRO A 23 27.39 -36.98 24.65
N LEU A 24 27.57 -37.96 23.79
CA LEU A 24 27.98 -37.75 22.40
C LEU A 24 26.82 -37.17 21.57
N GLY A 25 25.57 -37.58 21.81
CA GLY A 25 24.38 -37.02 21.19
C GLY A 25 24.16 -35.56 21.58
N ILE A 26 24.27 -35.24 22.86
CA ILE A 26 24.17 -33.85 23.36
C ILE A 26 25.27 -32.98 22.74
N ALA A 27 26.52 -33.46 22.71
CA ALA A 27 27.63 -32.74 22.10
C ALA A 27 27.42 -32.53 20.60
N SER A 28 26.87 -33.51 19.88
CA SER A 28 26.53 -33.38 18.44
C SER A 28 25.44 -32.36 18.20
N VAL A 29 24.36 -32.38 18.97
CA VAL A 29 23.29 -31.38 18.91
C VAL A 29 23.82 -29.99 19.22
N ALA A 30 24.62 -29.83 20.26
CA ALA A 30 25.27 -28.56 20.61
C ALA A 30 26.16 -28.05 19.46
N ALA A 31 26.98 -28.92 18.88
CA ALA A 31 27.83 -28.58 17.73
C ALA A 31 27.00 -28.14 16.50
N ILE A 32 25.92 -28.86 16.18
CA ILE A 32 25.00 -28.51 15.09
C ILE A 32 24.36 -27.13 15.36
N LEU A 33 23.90 -26.89 16.59
CA LEU A 33 23.33 -25.59 16.98
C LEU A 33 24.36 -24.47 16.89
N LEU A 34 25.58 -24.67 17.32
CA LEU A 34 26.67 -23.69 17.21
C LEU A 34 27.03 -23.41 15.74
N ILE A 35 27.09 -24.44 14.90
CA ILE A 35 27.33 -24.29 13.46
C ILE A 35 26.17 -23.55 12.83
N ALA A 36 24.93 -23.89 13.15
CA ALA A 36 23.76 -23.21 12.65
C ALA A 36 23.73 -21.74 13.08
N LEU A 37 24.05 -21.44 14.33
CA LEU A 37 24.18 -20.07 14.83
C LEU A 37 25.30 -19.31 14.11
N PHE A 38 26.47 -19.93 13.93
CA PHE A 38 27.59 -19.32 13.20
C PHE A 38 27.24 -19.02 11.74
N ILE A 39 26.60 -19.97 11.04
CA ILE A 39 26.14 -19.79 9.66
C ILE A 39 25.08 -18.68 9.59
N THR A 40 24.10 -18.71 10.50
CA THR A 40 23.05 -17.69 10.59
C THR A 40 23.66 -16.31 10.85
N GLU A 41 24.61 -16.22 11.74
CA GLU A 41 25.33 -14.98 12.04
C GLU A 41 26.07 -14.45 10.79
N LYS A 42 26.77 -15.32 10.06
CA LYS A 42 27.48 -14.92 8.82
C LYS A 42 26.52 -14.50 7.70
N ILE A 43 25.42 -15.21 7.54
CA ILE A 43 24.38 -14.91 6.53
C ILE A 43 23.66 -13.59 6.86
N LEU A 44 23.40 -13.31 8.14
CA LEU A 44 22.75 -12.08 8.61
C LEU A 44 23.73 -10.90 8.80
N SER A 45 25.03 -11.12 8.62
CA SER A 45 26.02 -10.06 8.70
C SER A 45 25.93 -9.14 7.48
N VAL A 46 25.67 -7.87 7.72
CA VAL A 46 25.71 -6.80 6.71
C VAL A 46 26.69 -5.71 7.15
N PRO A 47 27.39 -5.04 6.23
CA PRO A 47 28.32 -3.97 6.53
C PRO A 47 27.56 -2.69 6.88
N TYR A 48 27.03 -2.59 8.10
CA TYR A 48 26.33 -1.37 8.54
C TYR A 48 27.27 -0.16 8.52
N PRO A 49 26.75 1.04 8.19
CA PRO A 49 27.54 2.24 8.05
C PRO A 49 28.17 2.63 9.40
N PRO A 50 29.47 2.93 9.43
CA PRO A 50 30.15 3.40 10.63
C PRO A 50 29.61 4.78 11.05
N GLY A 51 29.49 4.99 12.35
CA GLY A 51 29.04 6.29 12.89
C GLY A 51 27.53 6.51 12.89
N VAL A 52 26.72 5.61 12.32
CA VAL A 52 25.26 5.63 12.45
C VAL A 52 24.86 4.55 13.46
N PRO A 53 24.17 4.90 14.57
CA PRO A 53 23.82 3.95 15.62
C PRO A 53 22.81 2.90 15.10
N LEU A 54 22.94 1.67 15.58
CA LEU A 54 21.97 0.60 15.38
C LEU A 54 20.93 0.69 16.51
N ILE A 55 19.65 0.75 16.17
CA ILE A 55 18.59 0.87 17.18
C ILE A 55 18.61 -0.31 18.15
N ARG A 56 18.45 -0.06 19.45
CA ARG A 56 18.45 -1.06 20.56
C ARG A 56 19.74 -1.87 20.70
N GLU A 57 20.81 -1.45 20.04
CA GLU A 57 22.11 -2.10 20.22
C GLU A 57 23.06 -1.18 20.99
N PRO A 58 24.06 -1.72 21.72
CA PRO A 58 25.08 -0.92 22.37
C PRO A 58 25.82 -0.02 21.39
N GLU A 59 26.29 1.13 21.85
CA GLU A 59 27.09 2.05 21.06
C GLU A 59 28.32 1.35 20.46
N GLY A 60 28.61 1.60 19.19
CA GLY A 60 29.68 0.97 18.45
C GLY A 60 29.41 -0.46 17.96
N SER A 61 28.20 -0.99 18.18
CA SER A 61 27.81 -2.30 17.64
C SER A 61 27.84 -2.27 16.11
N ARG A 62 28.37 -3.37 15.53
CA ARG A 62 28.47 -3.53 14.06
C ARG A 62 27.41 -4.48 13.48
N ARG A 63 26.49 -4.97 14.30
CA ARG A 63 25.45 -5.93 13.91
C ARG A 63 24.28 -5.88 14.87
N PHE A 64 23.12 -6.26 14.37
CA PHE A 64 21.93 -6.47 15.19
C PHE A 64 21.95 -7.83 15.86
N SER A 65 21.55 -7.87 17.13
CA SER A 65 21.27 -9.11 17.84
C SER A 65 20.03 -9.81 17.23
N LEU A 66 19.95 -11.14 17.37
CA LEU A 66 18.77 -11.89 16.95
C LEU A 66 17.50 -11.44 17.70
N ARG A 67 17.67 -11.00 18.96
CA ARG A 67 16.58 -10.42 19.77
C ARG A 67 15.99 -9.18 19.11
N THR A 68 16.82 -8.22 18.70
CA THR A 68 16.37 -6.98 18.06
C THR A 68 15.70 -7.27 16.72
N ARG A 69 16.24 -8.21 15.92
CA ARG A 69 15.61 -8.64 14.65
C ARG A 69 14.26 -9.29 14.88
N TRP A 70 14.14 -10.16 15.89
CA TRP A 70 12.86 -10.78 16.26
C TRP A 70 11.84 -9.75 16.71
N GLN A 71 12.24 -8.77 17.54
CA GLN A 71 11.38 -7.67 17.96
C GLN A 71 10.91 -6.82 16.78
N TYR A 72 11.78 -6.58 15.79
CA TYR A 72 11.40 -5.88 14.57
C TYR A 72 10.28 -6.61 13.79
N LEU A 73 10.35 -7.93 13.71
CA LEU A 73 9.34 -8.72 13.00
C LEU A 73 8.00 -8.82 13.75
N THR A 74 8.06 -8.92 15.08
CA THR A 74 6.89 -9.25 15.90
C THR A 74 6.28 -8.05 16.62
N ASN A 75 7.05 -7.00 16.88
CA ASN A 75 6.62 -5.81 17.63
C ASN A 75 7.47 -4.58 17.27
N CYS A 76 7.42 -4.17 16.00
CA CYS A 76 8.25 -3.07 15.50
C CYS A 76 7.73 -1.68 15.89
N GLN A 77 6.44 -1.51 16.17
CA GLN A 77 5.83 -0.20 16.45
C GLN A 77 6.55 0.56 17.56
N PRO A 78 6.84 0.00 18.75
CA PRO A 78 7.62 0.70 19.78
C PRO A 78 9.02 1.10 19.30
N MET A 79 9.65 0.29 18.43
CA MET A 79 10.98 0.59 17.89
C MET A 79 10.95 1.84 16.98
N PHE A 80 9.87 2.05 16.22
CA PHE A 80 9.70 3.26 15.43
C PHE A 80 9.52 4.50 16.31
N TYR A 81 8.79 4.41 17.42
CA TYR A 81 8.68 5.53 18.39
C TYR A 81 10.02 5.83 19.07
N GLU A 82 10.79 4.79 19.45
CA GLU A 82 12.16 4.95 19.98
C GLU A 82 13.07 5.64 18.96
N ALA A 83 13.05 5.17 17.69
CA ALA A 83 13.81 5.80 16.60
C ALA A 83 13.45 7.29 16.46
N TYR A 84 12.17 7.61 16.49
CA TYR A 84 11.68 8.97 16.35
C TYR A 84 12.12 9.89 17.49
N HIS A 85 11.84 9.51 18.74
CA HIS A 85 12.08 10.36 19.88
C HIS A 85 13.57 10.42 20.31
N GLN A 86 14.29 9.30 20.23
CA GLN A 86 15.67 9.25 20.73
C GLN A 86 16.72 9.68 19.69
N TYR A 87 16.39 9.61 18.40
CA TYR A 87 17.34 9.91 17.32
C TYR A 87 16.84 10.99 16.37
N LEU A 88 15.72 10.76 15.68
CA LEU A 88 15.30 11.58 14.55
C LEU A 88 14.89 13.00 14.96
N LYS A 89 14.16 13.17 16.07
CA LYS A 89 13.84 14.49 16.64
C LYS A 89 15.11 15.26 17.08
N GLN A 90 16.20 14.56 17.35
CA GLN A 90 17.49 15.16 17.69
C GLN A 90 18.36 15.43 16.45
N GLY A 91 17.83 15.22 15.24
CA GLY A 91 18.57 15.41 14.00
C GLY A 91 19.56 14.31 13.67
N LYS A 92 19.49 13.14 14.34
CA LYS A 92 20.41 12.02 14.13
C LYS A 92 19.77 10.92 13.29
N ALA A 93 20.52 10.39 12.34
CA ALA A 93 20.13 9.18 11.62
C ALA A 93 20.25 7.93 12.51
N VAL A 94 19.51 6.87 12.18
CA VAL A 94 19.55 5.58 12.89
C VAL A 94 19.33 4.43 11.91
N VAL A 95 20.02 3.31 12.12
CA VAL A 95 19.86 2.08 11.32
C VAL A 95 18.80 1.20 11.95
N LEU A 96 17.87 0.70 11.14
CA LEU A 96 16.90 -0.33 11.52
C LEU A 96 17.39 -1.72 11.15
N PRO A 97 16.93 -2.79 11.83
CA PRO A 97 17.20 -4.17 11.43
C PRO A 97 16.76 -4.46 9.99
N GLY A 98 15.68 -3.80 9.57
CA GLY A 98 15.08 -3.98 8.27
C GLY A 98 14.43 -5.34 8.06
N PHE A 99 13.77 -5.49 6.91
CA PHE A 99 13.22 -6.76 6.49
C PHE A 99 14.34 -7.56 5.79
N GLY A 100 14.82 -8.62 6.45
CA GLY A 100 15.93 -9.45 5.94
C GLY A 100 17.33 -8.90 6.24
N VAL A 101 18.20 -8.90 5.23
CA VAL A 101 19.62 -8.54 5.34
C VAL A 101 19.97 -7.28 4.54
N ARG A 102 19.09 -6.29 4.56
CA ARG A 102 19.30 -4.99 3.93
C ARG A 102 19.85 -3.98 4.92
N ILE A 103 20.57 -2.99 4.42
CA ILE A 103 20.96 -1.82 5.22
C ILE A 103 19.83 -0.80 5.08
N GLU A 104 19.13 -0.52 6.16
CA GLU A 104 17.98 0.38 6.18
C GLU A 104 18.21 1.51 7.17
N VAL A 105 18.34 2.72 6.67
CA VAL A 105 18.67 3.92 7.45
C VAL A 105 17.47 4.85 7.47
N LEU A 106 17.03 5.24 8.67
CA LEU A 106 16.12 6.34 8.89
C LEU A 106 16.90 7.65 8.97
N LEU A 107 16.49 8.61 8.15
CA LEU A 107 17.00 9.98 8.20
C LEU A 107 16.04 10.89 8.96
N PRO A 108 16.56 11.91 9.66
CA PRO A 108 15.72 12.91 10.31
C PRO A 108 15.01 13.79 9.28
N GLN A 109 13.80 14.26 9.61
CA GLN A 109 12.93 15.02 8.70
C GLN A 109 13.58 16.27 8.12
N ASN A 110 14.48 16.92 8.86
CA ASN A 110 15.21 18.09 8.37
C ASN A 110 16.11 17.79 7.15
N GLN A 111 16.52 16.56 6.93
CA GLN A 111 17.29 16.12 5.75
C GLN A 111 16.40 15.75 4.56
N MET A 112 15.07 15.75 4.70
CA MET A 112 14.15 15.29 3.64
C MET A 112 14.28 16.12 2.37
N LYS A 113 14.28 17.45 2.49
CA LYS A 113 14.40 18.36 1.34
C LYS A 113 15.67 18.10 0.56
N TRP A 114 16.80 17.96 1.25
CA TRP A 114 18.09 17.64 0.65
C TRP A 114 18.09 16.26 -0.01
N THR A 115 17.59 15.23 0.69
CA THR A 115 17.50 13.87 0.16
C THR A 115 16.67 13.82 -1.13
N MET A 116 15.56 14.54 -1.17
CA MET A 116 14.67 14.55 -2.34
C MET A 116 15.18 15.40 -3.50
N SER A 117 16.15 16.30 -3.26
CA SER A 117 16.81 17.08 -4.32
C SER A 117 17.90 16.29 -5.02
N GLN A 118 18.33 15.15 -4.46
CA GLN A 118 19.36 14.33 -5.11
C GLN A 118 18.83 13.74 -6.43
N PRO A 119 19.70 13.67 -7.47
CA PRO A 119 19.32 13.08 -8.74
C PRO A 119 19.18 11.56 -8.63
N ASP A 120 18.37 10.96 -9.51
CA ASP A 120 18.02 9.54 -9.44
C ASP A 120 19.26 8.61 -9.63
N HIS A 121 20.32 9.05 -10.33
CA HIS A 121 21.55 8.28 -10.41
C HIS A 121 22.35 8.24 -9.11
N VAL A 122 22.00 9.07 -8.10
CA VAL A 122 22.57 9.08 -6.74
C VAL A 122 21.63 8.44 -5.75
N LEU A 123 20.35 8.86 -5.73
CA LEU A 123 19.29 8.33 -4.86
C LEU A 123 18.04 7.99 -5.66
N ASP A 124 17.84 6.71 -5.94
CA ASP A 124 16.77 6.24 -6.81
C ASP A 124 15.56 5.72 -6.01
N GLN A 125 14.37 6.26 -6.28
CA GLN A 125 13.12 5.79 -5.69
C GLN A 125 12.61 4.51 -6.37
N GLY A 126 12.66 4.44 -7.69
CA GLY A 126 12.16 3.29 -8.46
C GLY A 126 12.94 2.01 -8.10
N LYS A 127 14.26 2.11 -7.98
CA LYS A 127 15.13 1.00 -7.54
C LYS A 127 14.88 0.61 -6.08
N ALA A 128 14.52 1.58 -5.20
CA ALA A 128 14.12 1.27 -3.83
C ALA A 128 12.84 0.43 -3.80
N PHE A 129 11.77 0.87 -4.48
CA PHE A 129 10.52 0.12 -4.55
C PHE A 129 10.66 -1.21 -5.30
N ALA A 130 11.45 -1.25 -6.38
CA ALA A 130 11.70 -2.51 -7.10
C ALA A 130 12.33 -3.58 -6.19
N GLU A 131 13.20 -3.17 -5.25
CA GLU A 131 13.80 -4.07 -4.26
C GLU A 131 12.84 -4.40 -3.11
N ILE A 132 12.08 -3.43 -2.58
CA ILE A 132 11.14 -3.65 -1.49
C ILE A 132 10.03 -4.59 -1.93
N ASP A 133 9.43 -4.35 -3.09
CA ASP A 133 8.30 -5.10 -3.62
C ASP A 133 8.71 -6.34 -4.43
N GLN A 134 10.02 -6.64 -4.52
CA GLN A 134 10.56 -7.79 -5.26
C GLN A 134 10.04 -7.87 -6.71
N VAL A 135 9.95 -6.71 -7.37
CA VAL A 135 9.28 -6.53 -8.68
C VAL A 135 9.92 -7.38 -9.78
N SER A 136 11.23 -7.54 -9.77
CA SER A 136 11.94 -8.37 -10.76
C SER A 136 11.50 -9.84 -10.73
N TRP A 137 11.16 -10.37 -9.57
CA TRP A 137 10.60 -11.73 -9.43
C TRP A 137 9.12 -11.76 -9.78
N SER A 138 8.34 -10.78 -9.33
CA SER A 138 6.89 -10.75 -9.52
C SER A 138 6.48 -10.43 -10.97
N LEU A 139 7.14 -9.44 -11.60
CA LEU A 139 6.82 -8.99 -12.97
C LEU A 139 7.88 -9.34 -14.01
N GLY A 140 8.94 -10.08 -13.63
CA GLY A 140 10.00 -10.48 -14.53
C GLY A 140 11.02 -9.39 -14.87
N HIS A 141 10.75 -8.12 -14.58
CA HIS A 141 11.67 -7.00 -14.78
C HIS A 141 11.28 -5.80 -13.91
N ASP A 142 12.26 -5.06 -13.40
CA ASP A 142 12.04 -3.88 -12.56
C ASP A 142 11.59 -2.63 -13.34
N LYS A 143 11.65 -2.64 -14.68
CA LYS A 143 11.25 -1.52 -15.55
C LYS A 143 9.82 -1.03 -15.28
N TYR A 144 8.92 -1.90 -14.84
CA TYR A 144 7.52 -1.55 -14.57
C TYR A 144 7.34 -0.60 -13.38
N VAL A 145 8.38 -0.45 -12.55
CA VAL A 145 8.44 0.49 -11.41
C VAL A 145 9.54 1.54 -11.61
N VAL A 146 10.68 1.18 -12.20
CA VAL A 146 11.80 2.11 -12.45
C VAL A 146 11.48 3.08 -13.58
N ASP A 147 10.90 2.59 -14.69
CA ASP A 147 10.37 3.38 -15.82
C ASP A 147 8.84 3.34 -15.81
N ALA A 148 8.25 3.81 -14.71
CA ALA A 148 6.81 3.76 -14.47
C ALA A 148 6.06 4.89 -15.20
N TRP A 149 6.17 4.96 -16.54
CA TRP A 149 5.49 5.98 -17.32
C TRP A 149 3.95 5.93 -17.21
N GLN A 150 3.35 4.76 -16.89
CA GLN A 150 1.93 4.65 -16.56
C GLN A 150 1.55 5.54 -15.36
N GLY A 151 2.45 5.74 -14.39
CA GLY A 151 2.26 6.65 -13.28
C GLY A 151 2.21 8.12 -13.71
N LEU A 152 2.92 8.49 -14.79
CA LEU A 152 2.83 9.83 -15.37
C LEU A 152 1.45 10.07 -15.99
N ILE A 153 0.87 9.05 -16.64
CA ILE A 153 -0.48 9.13 -17.19
C ILE A 153 -1.50 9.38 -16.08
N VAL A 154 -1.40 8.64 -14.97
CA VAL A 154 -2.26 8.87 -13.80
C VAL A 154 -2.07 10.30 -13.27
N LYS A 155 -0.85 10.78 -13.15
CA LYS A 155 -0.54 12.11 -12.62
C LYS A 155 -1.10 13.25 -13.48
N TYR A 156 -1.03 13.14 -14.79
CA TYR A 156 -1.32 14.26 -15.69
C TYR A 156 -2.63 14.09 -16.45
N GLU A 157 -2.86 12.93 -17.07
CA GLU A 157 -4.03 12.72 -17.93
C GLU A 157 -5.28 12.35 -17.12
N MET A 158 -5.16 11.37 -16.23
CA MET A 158 -6.28 10.89 -15.42
C MET A 158 -6.81 11.99 -14.50
N ASN A 159 -5.94 12.79 -13.89
CA ASN A 159 -6.37 13.91 -13.05
C ASN A 159 -7.10 15.03 -13.84
N ARG A 160 -6.85 15.16 -15.14
CA ARG A 160 -7.62 16.06 -16.02
C ARG A 160 -9.00 15.47 -16.34
N ALA A 161 -9.09 14.15 -16.52
CA ALA A 161 -10.32 13.44 -16.85
C ALA A 161 -11.20 13.12 -15.62
N ILE A 162 -10.85 13.62 -14.43
CA ILE A 162 -11.42 13.19 -13.14
C ILE A 162 -12.96 13.35 -13.09
N GLU A 163 -13.53 14.33 -13.77
CA GLU A 163 -14.98 14.53 -13.80
C GLU A 163 -15.70 13.44 -14.61
N VAL A 164 -15.13 13.03 -15.75
CA VAL A 164 -15.66 11.92 -16.55
C VAL A 164 -15.51 10.60 -15.80
N VAL A 165 -14.37 10.42 -15.13
CA VAL A 165 -14.09 9.26 -14.27
C VAL A 165 -15.07 9.20 -13.11
N ALA A 166 -15.38 10.33 -12.44
CA ALA A 166 -16.32 10.39 -11.34
C ALA A 166 -17.74 9.99 -11.76
N ASN A 167 -18.22 10.49 -12.91
CA ASN A 167 -19.52 10.10 -13.43
C ASN A 167 -19.61 8.61 -13.74
N SER A 168 -18.56 8.05 -14.34
CA SER A 168 -18.48 6.61 -14.62
C SER A 168 -18.44 5.77 -13.35
N MET A 169 -17.76 6.27 -12.31
CA MET A 169 -17.64 5.60 -11.02
C MET A 169 -18.96 5.58 -10.25
N LYS A 170 -19.77 6.64 -10.32
CA LYS A 170 -21.09 6.69 -9.68
C LYS A 170 -21.95 5.48 -10.04
N ASP A 171 -22.05 5.19 -11.34
CA ASP A 171 -22.85 4.06 -11.82
C ASP A 171 -22.26 2.73 -11.36
N GLU A 172 -20.94 2.62 -11.35
CA GLU A 172 -20.25 1.41 -10.92
C GLU A 172 -20.36 1.17 -9.41
N LEU A 173 -20.27 2.23 -8.60
CA LEU A 173 -20.47 2.12 -7.15
C LEU A 173 -21.88 1.63 -6.82
N ARG A 174 -22.91 2.14 -7.50
CA ARG A 174 -24.28 1.67 -7.31
C ARG A 174 -24.39 0.16 -7.56
N GLU A 175 -23.87 -0.31 -8.69
CA GLU A 175 -23.96 -1.73 -9.04
C GLU A 175 -23.21 -2.63 -8.03
N VAL A 176 -21.96 -2.27 -7.69
CA VAL A 176 -21.16 -3.10 -6.80
C VAL A 176 -21.66 -3.07 -5.35
N PHE A 177 -22.16 -1.93 -4.86
CA PHE A 177 -22.70 -1.87 -3.50
C PHE A 177 -24.04 -2.61 -3.38
N ASP A 178 -24.92 -2.50 -4.37
CA ASP A 178 -26.19 -3.25 -4.38
C ASP A 178 -25.93 -4.77 -4.39
N GLU A 179 -24.89 -5.22 -5.11
CA GLU A 179 -24.48 -6.63 -5.07
C GLU A 179 -23.86 -7.04 -3.72
N GLN A 180 -22.93 -6.25 -3.19
CA GLN A 180 -22.14 -6.64 -2.01
C GLN A 180 -22.88 -6.39 -0.70
N PHE A 181 -23.49 -5.23 -0.54
CA PHE A 181 -24.23 -4.85 0.68
C PHE A 181 -25.69 -5.33 0.64
N GLY A 182 -26.28 -5.40 -0.54
CA GLY A 182 -27.68 -5.74 -0.76
C GLY A 182 -28.60 -4.50 -0.76
N THR A 183 -29.87 -4.76 -1.08
CA THR A 183 -30.89 -3.73 -1.27
C THR A 183 -32.05 -3.83 -0.26
N ASP A 184 -31.92 -4.69 0.77
CA ASP A 184 -32.94 -4.88 1.80
C ASP A 184 -33.02 -3.64 2.71
N THR A 185 -34.20 -3.03 2.76
CA THR A 185 -34.50 -1.83 3.55
C THR A 185 -35.06 -2.16 4.95
N GLU A 186 -35.43 -3.40 5.22
CA GLU A 186 -36.06 -3.82 6.48
C GLU A 186 -35.07 -4.52 7.41
N ASN A 187 -34.26 -5.42 6.88
CA ASN A 187 -33.41 -6.29 7.68
C ASN A 187 -31.93 -5.86 7.62
N TRP A 188 -31.27 -5.99 8.75
CA TRP A 188 -29.84 -5.84 8.85
C TRP A 188 -29.10 -7.06 8.30
N LYS A 189 -28.14 -6.84 7.43
CA LYS A 189 -27.22 -7.87 6.90
C LYS A 189 -25.87 -7.75 7.58
N LYS A 190 -25.35 -8.84 8.14
CA LYS A 190 -23.98 -8.94 8.63
C LYS A 190 -23.07 -9.29 7.46
N ILE A 191 -22.05 -8.48 7.20
CA ILE A 191 -21.07 -8.68 6.12
C ILE A 191 -19.65 -8.80 6.68
N ASP A 192 -18.84 -9.67 6.09
CA ASP A 192 -17.39 -9.67 6.30
C ASP A 192 -16.81 -8.49 5.53
N LEU A 193 -16.22 -7.55 6.26
CA LEU A 193 -15.79 -6.27 5.69
C LEU A 193 -14.63 -6.43 4.68
N THR A 194 -13.67 -7.29 4.99
CA THR A 194 -12.44 -7.40 4.18
C THR A 194 -12.71 -7.91 2.76
N PRO A 195 -13.31 -9.10 2.53
CA PRO A 195 -13.57 -9.59 1.17
C PRO A 195 -14.57 -8.70 0.43
N THR A 196 -15.54 -8.13 1.13
CA THR A 196 -16.52 -7.22 0.55
C THR A 196 -15.86 -5.96 0.01
N VAL A 197 -15.05 -5.27 0.82
CA VAL A 197 -14.33 -4.07 0.37
C VAL A 197 -13.32 -4.38 -0.73
N LYS A 198 -12.63 -5.53 -0.66
CA LYS A 198 -11.72 -5.97 -1.74
C LYS A 198 -12.43 -6.02 -3.09
N MET A 199 -13.62 -6.60 -3.15
CA MET A 199 -14.38 -6.71 -4.40
C MET A 199 -14.89 -5.33 -4.85
N ILE A 200 -15.41 -4.51 -3.94
CA ILE A 200 -15.88 -3.14 -4.26
C ILE A 200 -14.73 -2.32 -4.88
N ILE A 201 -13.56 -2.32 -4.25
CA ILE A 201 -12.42 -1.55 -4.74
C ILE A 201 -11.86 -2.14 -6.04
N ALA A 202 -11.80 -3.46 -6.17
CA ALA A 202 -11.35 -4.10 -7.40
C ALA A 202 -12.23 -3.69 -8.59
N GLN A 203 -13.55 -3.67 -8.44
CA GLN A 203 -14.49 -3.26 -9.47
C GLN A 203 -14.40 -1.76 -9.75
N ALA A 204 -14.44 -0.91 -8.71
CA ALA A 204 -14.33 0.54 -8.85
C ALA A 204 -13.00 0.97 -9.51
N ALA A 205 -11.87 0.45 -9.04
CA ALA A 205 -10.57 0.72 -9.63
C ALA A 205 -10.46 0.22 -11.08
N SER A 206 -11.02 -0.96 -11.38
CA SER A 206 -11.03 -1.48 -12.75
C SER A 206 -11.90 -0.65 -13.69
N ARG A 207 -12.93 0.05 -13.17
CA ARG A 207 -13.77 0.95 -13.97
C ARG A 207 -12.97 2.07 -14.61
N PHE A 208 -12.03 2.65 -13.90
CA PHE A 208 -11.17 3.69 -14.44
C PHE A 208 -9.83 3.18 -15.01
N THR A 209 -9.44 1.92 -14.77
CA THR A 209 -8.19 1.37 -15.36
C THR A 209 -8.43 0.73 -16.70
N VAL A 210 -9.41 -0.16 -16.83
CA VAL A 210 -9.69 -0.93 -18.05
C VAL A 210 -11.09 -0.72 -18.61
N GLY A 211 -12.00 -0.12 -17.84
CA GLY A 211 -13.36 0.21 -18.23
C GLY A 211 -14.29 -1.00 -18.38
N VAL A 212 -15.52 -0.72 -18.90
CA VAL A 212 -16.49 -1.76 -19.23
C VAL A 212 -16.12 -2.46 -20.54
N PRO A 213 -16.43 -3.76 -20.72
CA PRO A 213 -17.14 -4.63 -19.76
C PRO A 213 -16.22 -5.29 -18.73
N LEU A 214 -14.89 -5.12 -18.85
CA LEU A 214 -13.90 -5.92 -18.11
C LEU A 214 -13.94 -5.65 -16.60
N CYS A 215 -14.24 -4.41 -16.17
CA CYS A 215 -14.36 -4.07 -14.75
C CYS A 215 -15.49 -4.82 -14.02
N ARG A 216 -16.42 -5.47 -14.72
CA ARG A 216 -17.51 -6.27 -14.18
C ARG A 216 -17.29 -7.77 -14.30
N ASN A 217 -16.17 -8.18 -14.91
CA ASN A 217 -15.82 -9.60 -15.03
C ASN A 217 -15.27 -10.13 -13.71
N LYS A 218 -16.06 -10.95 -13.00
CA LYS A 218 -15.71 -11.47 -11.66
C LYS A 218 -14.44 -12.30 -11.65
N GLU A 219 -14.19 -13.07 -12.72
CA GLU A 219 -12.97 -13.87 -12.83
C GLU A 219 -11.72 -12.98 -13.00
N TYR A 220 -11.83 -11.93 -13.82
CA TYR A 220 -10.78 -10.93 -13.96
C TYR A 220 -10.49 -10.23 -12.62
N LEU A 221 -11.53 -9.76 -11.93
CA LEU A 221 -11.40 -9.07 -10.64
C LEU A 221 -10.77 -9.97 -9.59
N GLN A 222 -11.21 -11.23 -9.48
CA GLN A 222 -10.65 -12.18 -8.53
C GLN A 222 -9.17 -12.48 -8.86
N ASN A 223 -8.83 -12.67 -10.13
CA ASN A 223 -7.43 -12.84 -10.53
C ASN A 223 -6.56 -11.62 -10.25
N ALA A 224 -7.09 -10.41 -10.38
CA ALA A 224 -6.36 -9.19 -10.03
C ALA A 224 -6.11 -9.12 -8.51
N LEU A 225 -7.10 -9.46 -7.68
CA LEU A 225 -6.96 -9.55 -6.22
C LEU A 225 -5.91 -10.61 -5.82
N ASP A 226 -6.03 -11.82 -6.34
CA ASP A 226 -5.09 -12.92 -6.08
C ASP A 226 -3.64 -12.55 -6.49
N THR A 227 -3.49 -11.85 -7.61
CA THR A 227 -2.18 -11.38 -8.08
C THR A 227 -1.57 -10.39 -7.09
N ASN A 228 -2.36 -9.45 -6.57
CA ASN A 228 -1.92 -8.47 -5.59
C ASN A 228 -1.52 -9.13 -4.27
N GLU A 229 -2.27 -10.15 -3.80
CA GLU A 229 -1.92 -10.91 -2.60
C GLU A 229 -0.60 -11.65 -2.77
N LEU A 230 -0.38 -12.28 -3.93
CA LEU A 230 0.89 -12.94 -4.23
C LEU A 230 2.07 -11.95 -4.33
N PHE A 231 1.83 -10.71 -4.80
CA PHE A 231 2.88 -9.68 -4.80
C PHE A 231 3.32 -9.33 -3.38
N ILE A 232 2.37 -9.10 -2.47
CA ILE A 232 2.66 -8.79 -1.07
C ILE A 232 3.38 -9.97 -0.41
N LEU A 233 2.91 -11.18 -0.65
CA LEU A 233 3.52 -12.39 -0.09
C LEU A 233 4.96 -12.57 -0.60
N ASN A 234 5.20 -12.33 -1.89
CA ASN A 234 6.56 -12.36 -2.45
C ASN A 234 7.45 -11.26 -1.86
N ALA A 235 6.96 -10.03 -1.78
CA ALA A 235 7.69 -8.91 -1.18
C ALA A 235 8.10 -9.24 0.27
N GLY A 236 7.18 -9.79 1.05
CA GLY A 236 7.43 -10.22 2.42
C GLY A 236 8.39 -11.40 2.52
N LEU A 237 8.09 -12.52 1.90
CA LEU A 237 8.87 -13.75 2.06
C LEU A 237 10.22 -13.67 1.34
N THR A 238 10.25 -13.33 0.05
CA THR A 238 11.52 -13.24 -0.70
C THR A 238 12.38 -12.08 -0.21
N GLY A 239 11.78 -10.90 0.01
CA GLY A 239 12.51 -9.73 0.52
C GLY A 239 13.06 -9.91 1.92
N GLY A 240 12.41 -10.73 2.75
CA GLY A 240 12.83 -11.03 4.12
C GLY A 240 13.94 -12.07 4.24
N LEU A 241 14.24 -12.81 3.19
CA LEU A 241 15.23 -13.90 3.22
C LEU A 241 16.64 -13.40 2.87
N PRO A 242 17.68 -14.12 3.34
CA PRO A 242 19.06 -13.87 2.91
C PRO A 242 19.21 -13.96 1.39
N ARG A 243 20.07 -13.11 0.82
CA ARG A 243 20.26 -13.00 -0.65
C ARG A 243 20.55 -14.33 -1.34
N ILE A 244 21.22 -15.25 -0.66
CA ILE A 244 21.55 -16.58 -1.21
C ILE A 244 20.30 -17.46 -1.40
N ILE A 245 19.23 -17.23 -0.63
CA ILE A 245 17.96 -17.99 -0.67
C ILE A 245 16.95 -17.33 -1.61
N GLN A 246 17.02 -16.01 -1.79
CA GLN A 246 16.09 -15.23 -2.63
C GLN A 246 15.88 -15.80 -4.03
N PRO A 247 16.90 -16.33 -4.76
CA PRO A 247 16.66 -16.92 -6.09
C PRO A 247 15.67 -18.10 -6.08
N PHE A 248 15.67 -18.92 -5.03
CA PHE A 248 14.76 -20.06 -4.92
C PHE A 248 13.34 -19.61 -4.64
N THR A 249 13.14 -18.79 -3.63
CA THR A 249 11.81 -18.26 -3.27
C THR A 249 11.28 -17.32 -4.34
N GLY A 250 12.12 -16.42 -4.86
CA GLY A 250 11.76 -15.51 -5.95
C GLY A 250 11.35 -16.23 -7.22
N THR A 251 12.04 -17.31 -7.61
CA THR A 251 11.63 -18.15 -8.76
C THR A 251 10.29 -18.81 -8.51
N LEU A 252 10.06 -19.38 -7.30
CA LEU A 252 8.78 -20.01 -6.95
C LEU A 252 7.63 -18.98 -7.03
N PHE A 253 7.78 -17.85 -6.37
CA PHE A 253 6.78 -16.79 -6.42
C PHE A 253 6.64 -16.17 -7.81
N GLY A 254 7.74 -16.00 -8.54
CA GLY A 254 7.74 -15.56 -9.93
C GLY A 254 6.92 -16.48 -10.83
N TRP A 255 6.98 -17.81 -10.61
CA TRP A 255 6.13 -18.76 -11.32
C TRP A 255 4.65 -18.64 -10.92
N LEU A 256 4.34 -18.51 -9.61
CA LEU A 256 2.96 -18.37 -9.13
C LEU A 256 2.33 -17.06 -9.65
N VAL A 257 3.02 -15.95 -9.48
CA VAL A 257 2.58 -14.63 -9.99
C VAL A 257 2.48 -14.66 -11.51
N GLY A 258 3.46 -15.23 -12.21
CA GLY A 258 3.48 -15.37 -13.65
C GLY A 258 2.29 -16.17 -14.20
N SER A 259 1.84 -17.20 -13.48
CA SER A 259 0.62 -17.95 -13.80
C SER A 259 -0.62 -17.05 -13.75
N LYS A 260 -0.78 -16.24 -12.68
CA LYS A 260 -1.90 -15.29 -12.54
C LYS A 260 -1.83 -14.17 -13.58
N VAL A 261 -0.66 -13.61 -13.81
CA VAL A 261 -0.44 -12.62 -14.88
C VAL A 261 -0.80 -13.20 -16.25
N SER A 262 -0.47 -14.47 -16.51
CA SER A 262 -0.84 -15.13 -17.76
C SER A 262 -2.35 -15.33 -17.91
N GLN A 263 -3.07 -15.52 -16.81
CA GLN A 263 -4.54 -15.53 -16.81
C GLN A 263 -5.10 -14.13 -17.08
N LEU A 264 -4.62 -13.10 -16.39
CA LEU A 264 -5.04 -11.70 -16.64
C LEU A 264 -4.82 -11.28 -18.10
N LYS A 265 -3.72 -11.71 -18.73
CA LYS A 265 -3.44 -11.41 -20.14
C LYS A 265 -4.50 -11.97 -21.10
N LYS A 266 -5.23 -13.03 -20.74
CA LYS A 266 -6.31 -13.55 -21.59
C LYS A 266 -7.44 -12.52 -21.81
N TRP A 267 -7.66 -11.64 -20.85
CA TRP A 267 -8.65 -10.56 -20.95
C TRP A 267 -8.02 -9.24 -21.42
N ILE A 268 -6.85 -8.90 -20.88
CA ILE A 268 -6.21 -7.60 -21.16
C ILE A 268 -5.69 -7.53 -22.60
N VAL A 269 -5.06 -8.59 -23.13
CA VAL A 269 -4.43 -8.55 -24.46
C VAL A 269 -5.44 -8.40 -25.60
N PRO A 270 -6.58 -9.10 -25.63
CA PRO A 270 -7.61 -8.85 -26.66
C PRO A 270 -8.12 -7.42 -26.63
N LEU A 271 -8.36 -6.87 -25.43
CA LEU A 271 -8.81 -5.49 -25.26
C LEU A 271 -7.74 -4.48 -25.72
N LEU A 272 -6.46 -4.71 -25.40
CA LEU A 272 -5.35 -3.89 -25.89
C LEU A 272 -5.29 -3.86 -27.42
N LYS A 273 -5.38 -5.05 -28.07
CA LYS A 273 -5.35 -5.16 -29.54
C LYS A 273 -6.49 -4.40 -30.18
N GLN A 274 -7.71 -4.60 -29.70
CA GLN A 274 -8.90 -3.88 -30.18
C GLN A 274 -8.71 -2.37 -30.08
N ARG A 275 -8.27 -1.86 -28.93
CA ARG A 275 -8.14 -0.42 -28.70
C ARG A 275 -6.96 0.22 -29.43
N VAL A 276 -5.86 -0.51 -29.64
CA VAL A 276 -4.75 -0.03 -30.48
C VAL A 276 -5.20 0.06 -31.93
N ASP A 277 -5.98 -0.94 -32.43
CA ASP A 277 -6.55 -0.93 -33.77
C ASP A 277 -7.51 0.26 -33.96
N MET A 278 -8.43 0.47 -33.01
CA MET A 278 -9.33 1.64 -33.02
C MET A 278 -8.55 2.96 -33.06
N ALA A 279 -7.54 3.11 -32.20
CA ALA A 279 -6.76 4.35 -32.13
C ALA A 279 -5.95 4.63 -33.42
N LYS A 280 -5.53 3.58 -34.16
CA LYS A 280 -4.77 3.71 -35.41
C LYS A 280 -5.65 3.88 -36.64
N ASN A 281 -6.73 3.10 -36.73
CA ASN A 281 -7.50 2.94 -37.97
C ASN A 281 -8.88 3.60 -37.93
N HIS A 282 -9.40 3.95 -36.73
CA HIS A 282 -10.73 4.53 -36.51
C HIS A 282 -10.71 5.70 -35.54
N PRO A 283 -9.85 6.73 -35.77
CA PRO A 283 -9.67 7.84 -34.84
C PRO A 283 -10.91 8.72 -34.64
N GLU A 284 -11.91 8.59 -35.51
CA GLU A 284 -13.21 9.28 -35.46
C GLU A 284 -14.21 8.67 -34.47
N GLU A 285 -13.98 7.42 -34.05
CA GLU A 285 -14.88 6.76 -33.10
C GLU A 285 -14.69 7.30 -31.68
N PRO A 286 -15.78 7.34 -30.86
CA PRO A 286 -15.68 7.77 -29.46
C PRO A 286 -14.72 6.91 -28.65
N GLU A 287 -13.71 7.52 -28.08
CA GLU A 287 -12.70 6.83 -27.28
C GLU A 287 -13.16 6.61 -25.82
N PRO A 288 -12.91 5.44 -25.24
CA PRO A 288 -13.06 5.23 -23.80
C PRO A 288 -12.19 6.19 -22.99
N GLN A 289 -12.76 6.73 -21.92
CA GLN A 289 -12.05 7.64 -21.01
C GLN A 289 -11.51 6.89 -19.78
N ASP A 290 -10.62 5.94 -20.03
CA ASP A 290 -9.96 5.14 -18.97
C ASP A 290 -8.44 5.15 -19.14
N LEU A 291 -7.74 4.66 -18.11
CA LEU A 291 -6.29 4.65 -18.09
C LEU A 291 -5.68 3.84 -19.24
N LEU A 292 -6.31 2.70 -19.60
CA LEU A 292 -5.82 1.85 -20.69
C LEU A 292 -5.78 2.62 -22.01
N GLN A 293 -6.84 3.38 -22.34
CA GLN A 293 -6.88 4.19 -23.55
C GLN A 293 -5.84 5.31 -23.51
N MET A 294 -5.70 5.99 -22.38
CA MET A 294 -4.69 7.04 -22.20
C MET A 294 -3.27 6.48 -22.35
N MET A 295 -3.00 5.28 -21.80
CA MET A 295 -1.72 4.58 -21.96
C MET A 295 -1.43 4.23 -23.42
N ILE A 296 -2.42 3.74 -24.17
CA ILE A 296 -2.28 3.43 -25.60
C ILE A 296 -1.92 4.71 -26.39
N LYS A 297 -2.64 5.80 -26.17
CA LYS A 297 -2.36 7.09 -26.85
C LYS A 297 -0.95 7.60 -26.54
N TYR A 298 -0.56 7.54 -25.28
CA TYR A 298 0.79 7.91 -24.89
C TYR A 298 1.84 6.99 -25.54
N ALA A 299 1.62 5.68 -25.53
CA ALA A 299 2.56 4.73 -26.10
C ALA A 299 2.69 4.86 -27.62
N LEU A 300 1.61 5.12 -28.34
CA LEU A 300 1.64 5.43 -29.77
C LEU A 300 2.49 6.67 -30.11
N ARG A 301 2.56 7.64 -29.20
CA ARG A 301 3.32 8.88 -29.38
C ARG A 301 4.76 8.77 -28.87
N GLU A 302 4.96 8.20 -27.68
CA GLU A 302 6.23 8.32 -26.93
C GLU A 302 6.95 6.98 -26.70
N ARG A 303 6.27 5.82 -26.95
CA ARG A 303 6.75 4.47 -26.64
C ARG A 303 6.35 3.48 -27.75
N GLN A 304 6.65 3.84 -28.99
CA GLN A 304 6.27 3.07 -30.17
C GLN A 304 6.82 1.64 -30.18
N ASP A 305 7.98 1.43 -29.57
CA ASP A 305 8.63 0.13 -29.38
C ASP A 305 7.89 -0.76 -28.37
N GLU A 306 7.07 -0.19 -27.50
CA GLU A 306 6.36 -0.91 -26.44
C GLU A 306 4.86 -1.11 -26.72
N VAL A 307 4.22 -0.25 -27.53
CA VAL A 307 2.75 -0.24 -27.72
C VAL A 307 2.19 -1.57 -28.25
N GLU A 308 2.91 -2.30 -29.09
CA GLU A 308 2.54 -3.60 -29.60
C GLU A 308 3.23 -4.77 -28.87
N ASN A 309 4.03 -4.48 -27.86
CA ASN A 309 4.51 -5.49 -26.94
C ASN A 309 3.41 -5.81 -25.91
N TRP A 310 2.48 -6.68 -26.32
CA TRP A 310 1.29 -7.04 -25.55
C TRP A 310 1.61 -7.57 -24.15
N ASP A 311 2.73 -8.28 -23.99
CA ASP A 311 3.18 -8.75 -22.68
C ASP A 311 3.59 -7.58 -21.79
N SER A 312 4.39 -6.66 -22.31
CA SER A 312 4.85 -5.50 -21.55
C SER A 312 3.69 -4.59 -21.18
N MET A 313 2.81 -4.24 -22.11
CA MET A 313 1.65 -3.40 -21.86
C MET A 313 0.71 -4.02 -20.82
N ALA A 314 0.44 -5.33 -20.92
CA ALA A 314 -0.39 -6.03 -19.92
C ALA A 314 0.26 -6.04 -18.53
N ARG A 315 1.57 -6.23 -18.41
CA ARG A 315 2.28 -6.17 -17.13
C ARG A 315 2.26 -4.77 -16.51
N ARG A 316 2.27 -3.70 -17.31
CA ARG A 316 2.07 -2.32 -16.81
C ARG A 316 0.68 -2.13 -16.21
N ILE A 317 -0.36 -2.69 -16.82
CA ILE A 317 -1.72 -2.69 -16.24
C ILE A 317 -1.75 -3.48 -14.93
N VAL A 318 -1.10 -4.65 -14.86
CA VAL A 318 -1.00 -5.44 -13.62
C VAL A 318 -0.25 -4.66 -12.52
N ALA A 319 0.85 -3.99 -12.85
CA ALA A 319 1.58 -3.13 -11.90
C ALA A 319 0.70 -1.96 -11.41
N GLN A 320 -0.11 -1.38 -12.30
CA GLN A 320 -1.04 -0.31 -11.95
C GLN A 320 -2.18 -0.79 -11.04
N ASN A 321 -2.72 -2.00 -11.30
CA ASN A 321 -3.75 -2.61 -10.46
C ASN A 321 -3.26 -2.82 -9.02
N PHE A 322 -1.99 -3.19 -8.84
CA PHE A 322 -1.40 -3.30 -7.50
C PHE A 322 -1.49 -1.98 -6.73
N GLY A 323 -1.08 -0.87 -7.34
CA GLY A 323 -1.16 0.45 -6.71
C GLY A 323 -2.58 0.93 -6.46
N ALA A 324 -3.50 0.70 -7.41
CA ALA A 324 -4.87 1.20 -7.36
C ALA A 324 -5.79 0.37 -6.44
N ILE A 325 -5.63 -0.94 -6.40
CA ILE A 325 -6.55 -1.84 -5.67
C ILE A 325 -6.04 -2.10 -4.25
N HIS A 326 -4.78 -2.59 -4.11
CA HIS A 326 -4.29 -3.08 -2.82
C HIS A 326 -4.27 -1.99 -1.74
N ASN A 327 -3.69 -0.85 -2.05
CA ASN A 327 -3.55 0.24 -1.08
C ASN A 327 -4.92 0.86 -0.73
N THR A 328 -5.78 1.07 -1.73
CA THR A 328 -7.09 1.69 -1.54
C THR A 328 -8.00 0.83 -0.67
N GLN A 329 -8.02 -0.49 -0.86
CA GLN A 329 -8.86 -1.37 -0.04
C GLN A 329 -8.51 -1.29 1.46
N LEU A 330 -7.22 -1.24 1.83
CA LEU A 330 -6.80 -1.10 3.23
C LEU A 330 -7.29 0.23 3.83
N GLN A 331 -7.21 1.31 3.06
CA GLN A 331 -7.66 2.63 3.52
C GLN A 331 -9.18 2.71 3.64
N VAL A 332 -9.94 2.11 2.72
CA VAL A 332 -11.41 2.08 2.80
C VAL A 332 -11.89 1.23 3.97
N ILE A 333 -11.24 0.10 4.27
CA ILE A 333 -11.55 -0.69 5.48
C ILE A 333 -11.33 0.17 6.73
N ASN A 334 -10.18 0.82 6.87
CA ASN A 334 -9.89 1.72 7.99
C ASN A 334 -10.90 2.88 8.07
N LEU A 335 -11.25 3.49 6.93
CA LEU A 335 -12.22 4.58 6.85
C LEU A 335 -13.58 4.15 7.41
N LEU A 336 -14.12 3.01 6.97
CA LEU A 336 -15.43 2.53 7.43
C LEU A 336 -15.42 2.18 8.93
N LEU A 337 -14.37 1.52 9.40
CA LEU A 337 -14.23 1.21 10.82
C LEU A 337 -14.11 2.48 11.68
N ASN A 338 -13.41 3.50 11.20
CA ASN A 338 -13.27 4.77 11.89
C ASN A 338 -14.56 5.58 11.91
N VAL A 339 -15.29 5.62 10.79
CA VAL A 339 -16.59 6.31 10.70
C VAL A 339 -17.60 5.69 11.67
N ILE A 340 -17.71 4.36 11.68
CA ILE A 340 -18.63 3.67 12.61
C ILE A 340 -18.17 3.84 14.06
N GLY A 341 -16.87 3.69 14.33
CA GLY A 341 -16.31 3.75 15.69
C GLY A 341 -16.36 5.14 16.32
N SER A 342 -16.39 6.21 15.51
CA SER A 342 -16.47 7.59 15.98
C SER A 342 -17.90 8.13 16.07
N ASP A 343 -18.90 7.38 15.60
CA ASP A 343 -20.25 7.90 15.48
C ASP A 343 -20.90 8.22 16.83
N ALA A 344 -20.65 7.40 17.84
CA ALA A 344 -21.20 7.61 19.19
C ALA A 344 -20.71 8.91 19.85
N GLU A 345 -19.45 9.33 19.57
CA GLU A 345 -18.86 10.54 20.17
C GLU A 345 -19.10 11.79 19.32
N PHE A 346 -19.03 11.66 18.00
CA PHE A 346 -19.00 12.82 17.07
C PHE A 346 -20.23 12.91 16.17
N ASN A 347 -21.19 11.97 16.26
CA ASN A 347 -22.30 11.85 15.31
C ASN A 347 -21.82 11.86 13.85
N THR A 348 -20.70 11.18 13.59
CA THR A 348 -19.96 11.24 12.33
C THR A 348 -20.83 10.93 11.12
N ILE A 349 -21.68 9.88 11.21
CA ILE A 349 -22.53 9.45 10.11
C ILE A 349 -23.59 10.52 9.79
N SER A 350 -24.25 11.10 10.81
CA SER A 350 -25.28 12.12 10.56
C SER A 350 -24.67 13.41 10.02
N VAL A 351 -23.52 13.83 10.54
CA VAL A 351 -22.78 15.03 10.08
C VAL A 351 -22.34 14.87 8.62
N LEU A 352 -21.89 13.68 8.23
CA LEU A 352 -21.55 13.39 6.83
C LEU A 352 -22.80 13.36 5.93
N ARG A 353 -23.91 12.80 6.39
CA ARG A 353 -25.18 12.80 5.66
C ARG A 353 -25.64 14.21 5.34
N ASP A 354 -25.64 15.10 6.33
CA ASP A 354 -26.02 16.50 6.16
C ASP A 354 -25.13 17.20 5.12
N GLU A 355 -23.82 16.93 5.12
CA GLU A 355 -22.90 17.44 4.10
C GLU A 355 -23.26 16.91 2.71
N MET A 356 -23.51 15.60 2.57
CA MET A 356 -23.84 14.97 1.28
C MET A 356 -25.19 15.44 0.74
N ASP A 357 -26.22 15.54 1.58
CA ASP A 357 -27.54 15.99 1.17
C ASP A 357 -27.50 17.45 0.69
N ARG A 358 -26.71 18.28 1.35
CA ARG A 358 -26.50 19.67 0.94
C ARG A 358 -25.75 19.82 -0.38
N LEU A 359 -24.73 18.97 -0.64
CA LEU A 359 -23.83 19.11 -1.80
C LEU A 359 -24.31 18.32 -3.01
N LEU A 360 -24.89 17.14 -2.79
CA LEU A 360 -25.30 16.22 -3.86
C LEU A 360 -26.80 16.22 -4.10
N GLY A 361 -27.61 16.82 -3.22
CA GLY A 361 -29.06 16.68 -3.21
C GLY A 361 -29.53 15.43 -2.47
N SER A 362 -30.84 15.39 -2.19
CA SER A 362 -31.46 14.29 -1.41
C SER A 362 -31.74 13.02 -2.23
N ASP A 363 -31.76 13.12 -3.55
CA ASP A 363 -32.06 12.03 -4.47
C ASP A 363 -30.83 11.28 -5.00
N ASP A 364 -31.05 10.12 -5.63
CA ASP A 364 -29.99 9.32 -6.27
C ASP A 364 -29.44 9.94 -7.55
N THR A 365 -30.13 10.94 -8.11
CA THR A 365 -29.68 11.64 -9.34
C THR A 365 -28.57 12.64 -9.08
N GLY A 366 -28.20 12.79 -7.82
CA GLY A 366 -27.32 13.79 -7.22
C GLY A 366 -26.19 14.33 -8.09
N ASN A 367 -25.85 15.56 -7.82
CA ASN A 367 -24.85 16.34 -8.57
C ASN A 367 -23.40 15.90 -8.25
N TRP A 368 -22.96 14.79 -8.81
CA TRP A 368 -21.61 14.23 -8.62
C TRP A 368 -20.55 14.97 -9.46
N THR A 369 -20.63 16.30 -9.49
CA THR A 369 -19.63 17.10 -10.19
C THR A 369 -18.32 17.15 -9.40
N LYS A 370 -17.24 17.42 -10.13
CA LYS A 370 -15.92 17.68 -9.54
C LYS A 370 -15.99 18.73 -8.44
N SER A 371 -16.72 19.82 -8.67
CA SER A 371 -16.88 20.91 -7.71
C SER A 371 -17.59 20.45 -6.43
N ALA A 372 -18.69 19.68 -6.55
CA ALA A 372 -19.41 19.16 -5.39
C ALA A 372 -18.52 18.24 -4.54
N ILE A 373 -17.79 17.31 -5.17
CA ILE A 373 -16.89 16.38 -4.48
C ILE A 373 -15.73 17.15 -3.80
N GLN A 374 -15.17 18.15 -4.46
CA GLN A 374 -14.11 18.99 -3.87
C GLN A 374 -14.60 19.83 -2.70
N SER A 375 -15.89 20.14 -2.65
CA SER A 375 -16.51 20.91 -1.56
C SER A 375 -16.85 20.08 -0.32
N MET A 376 -16.66 18.77 -0.35
CA MET A 376 -16.90 17.86 0.79
C MET A 376 -15.80 18.02 1.85
N THR A 377 -15.88 19.08 2.65
CA THR A 377 -14.85 19.44 3.62
C THR A 377 -14.77 18.47 4.79
N ARG A 378 -15.92 17.98 5.26
CA ARG A 378 -15.99 17.02 6.39
C ARG A 378 -15.58 15.62 5.95
N ALA A 379 -16.03 15.17 4.79
CA ALA A 379 -15.56 13.91 4.20
C ALA A 379 -14.05 13.93 3.92
N ASP A 380 -13.49 15.06 3.48
CA ASP A 380 -12.05 15.27 3.32
C ASP A 380 -11.31 15.08 4.65
N SER A 381 -11.83 15.70 5.74
CA SER A 381 -11.24 15.58 7.08
C SER A 381 -11.29 14.15 7.60
N VAL A 382 -12.45 13.49 7.52
CA VAL A 382 -12.67 12.10 7.92
C VAL A 382 -11.72 11.16 7.19
N SER A 383 -11.57 11.33 5.88
CA SER A 383 -10.67 10.52 5.06
C SER A 383 -9.20 10.80 5.41
N ARG A 384 -8.80 12.07 5.60
CA ARG A 384 -7.44 12.45 5.97
C ARG A 384 -7.05 11.89 7.34
N GLU A 385 -7.94 12.00 8.33
CA GLU A 385 -7.69 11.47 9.67
C GLU A 385 -7.60 9.93 9.65
N SER A 386 -8.41 9.28 8.82
CA SER A 386 -8.33 7.83 8.65
C SER A 386 -6.99 7.37 8.09
N ILE A 387 -6.44 8.05 7.06
CA ILE A 387 -5.13 7.68 6.51
C ILE A 387 -3.96 8.14 7.39
N ARG A 388 -4.16 9.13 8.28
CA ARG A 388 -3.16 9.53 9.26
C ARG A 388 -2.88 8.40 10.25
N LEU A 389 -3.92 7.80 10.82
CA LEU A 389 -3.83 6.67 11.75
C LEU A 389 -3.72 5.32 11.04
N GLY A 390 -4.25 5.21 9.83
CA GLY A 390 -4.16 4.03 8.96
C GLY A 390 -2.95 4.05 8.02
N SER A 391 -1.89 4.79 8.33
CA SER A 391 -0.65 4.79 7.53
C SER A 391 -0.16 3.37 7.30
N PHE A 392 0.27 3.04 6.08
CA PHE A 392 0.67 1.67 5.69
C PHE A 392 1.80 1.10 6.53
N GLY A 393 2.66 1.95 7.11
CA GLY A 393 3.79 1.51 7.91
C GLY A 393 4.44 2.61 8.72
N GLY A 394 5.50 2.23 9.45
CA GLY A 394 6.26 3.12 10.31
C GLY A 394 7.08 4.17 9.55
N ARG A 395 7.32 3.99 8.25
CA ARG A 395 8.22 4.82 7.43
C ARG A 395 7.73 4.97 5.98
N ALA A 396 8.26 5.98 5.29
CA ALA A 396 7.91 6.32 3.91
C ALA A 396 9.08 7.00 3.18
N VAL A 397 8.85 7.44 1.93
CA VAL A 397 9.82 8.21 1.12
C VAL A 397 11.14 7.46 0.92
N PHE A 398 11.03 6.23 0.40
CA PHE A 398 12.17 5.35 0.20
C PHE A 398 13.11 5.85 -0.91
N ARG A 399 14.43 5.70 -0.69
CA ARG A 399 15.49 5.94 -1.67
C ARG A 399 16.55 4.86 -1.57
N LYS A 400 17.10 4.45 -2.69
CA LYS A 400 18.25 3.54 -2.75
C LYS A 400 19.50 4.30 -3.13
N VAL A 401 20.58 4.11 -2.38
CA VAL A 401 21.90 4.68 -2.69
C VAL A 401 22.47 3.96 -3.91
N MET A 402 22.82 4.71 -4.96
CA MET A 402 23.26 4.19 -6.25
C MET A 402 24.77 4.35 -6.49
N THR A 403 25.47 5.15 -5.68
CA THR A 403 26.91 5.42 -5.82
C THR A 403 27.70 4.88 -4.63
N ASP A 404 28.99 4.62 -4.82
CA ASP A 404 29.85 4.02 -3.79
C ASP A 404 30.42 5.07 -2.81
N ASP A 405 30.41 6.34 -3.16
CA ASP A 405 30.99 7.46 -2.40
C ASP A 405 29.91 8.34 -1.73
N PHE A 406 28.68 7.85 -1.63
CA PHE A 406 27.57 8.61 -1.09
C PHE A 406 27.75 8.93 0.40
N LYS A 407 27.42 10.17 0.76
CA LYS A 407 27.35 10.63 2.16
C LYS A 407 26.01 11.32 2.40
N THR A 408 25.49 11.16 3.60
CA THR A 408 24.33 11.93 4.09
C THR A 408 24.66 13.43 4.17
N GLN A 409 23.65 14.27 4.36
CA GLN A 409 23.84 15.72 4.46
C GLN A 409 24.80 16.11 5.62
N ASP A 410 24.82 15.32 6.68
CA ASP A 410 25.70 15.47 7.85
C ASP A 410 27.03 14.70 7.73
N GLY A 411 27.33 14.14 6.56
CA GLY A 411 28.64 13.60 6.21
C GLY A 411 28.86 12.12 6.51
N HIS A 412 27.83 11.37 6.98
CA HIS A 412 27.97 9.93 7.21
C HIS A 412 28.07 9.16 5.90
N PRO A 413 29.13 8.37 5.69
CA PRO A 413 29.26 7.54 4.48
C PRO A 413 28.26 6.39 4.52
N LEU A 414 27.52 6.18 3.44
CA LEU A 414 26.57 5.07 3.30
C LEU A 414 26.94 4.20 2.10
N PRO A 415 27.05 2.88 2.27
CA PRO A 415 27.36 1.97 1.18
C PRO A 415 26.30 2.01 0.07
N LYS A 416 26.72 1.80 -1.16
CA LYS A 416 25.82 1.56 -2.28
C LYS A 416 24.83 0.42 -1.97
N GLY A 417 23.59 0.59 -2.36
CA GLY A 417 22.51 -0.35 -2.06
C GLY A 417 21.83 -0.12 -0.71
N THR A 418 22.29 0.84 0.11
CA THR A 418 21.57 1.25 1.33
C THR A 418 20.20 1.79 0.96
N LEU A 419 19.17 1.38 1.71
CA LEU A 419 17.83 1.96 1.64
C LEU A 419 17.69 3.07 2.68
N LEU A 420 17.34 4.25 2.21
CA LEU A 420 17.02 5.42 3.04
C LEU A 420 15.51 5.57 3.12
N SER A 421 15.01 6.00 4.27
CA SER A 421 13.60 6.33 4.47
C SER A 421 13.41 7.36 5.58
N PHE A 422 12.19 7.84 5.73
CA PHE A 422 11.78 8.79 6.77
C PHE A 422 10.69 8.18 7.61
N ILE A 423 10.67 8.54 8.89
CA ILE A 423 9.62 8.10 9.81
C ILE A 423 8.26 8.67 9.36
N SER A 424 7.21 7.86 9.44
CA SER A 424 5.85 8.24 9.05
C SER A 424 4.90 8.17 10.23
N PHE A 425 4.51 6.98 10.67
CA PHE A 425 3.47 6.80 11.68
C PHE A 425 3.76 7.51 13.01
N PRO A 426 4.95 7.44 13.62
CA PRO A 426 5.25 8.19 14.84
C PRO A 426 5.14 9.71 14.67
N ALA A 427 5.57 10.26 13.53
CA ALA A 427 5.42 11.69 13.26
C ALA A 427 3.95 12.08 13.07
N GLN A 428 3.15 11.22 12.42
CA GLN A 428 1.71 11.45 12.22
C GLN A 428 0.88 11.29 13.50
N THR A 429 1.45 10.74 14.56
CA THR A 429 0.79 10.51 15.85
C THR A 429 1.48 11.24 17.01
N ASP A 430 2.35 12.19 16.71
CA ASP A 430 3.06 12.99 17.70
C ASP A 430 2.14 14.05 18.33
N ASP A 431 2.00 14.03 19.65
CA ASP A 431 1.15 14.96 20.40
C ASP A 431 1.60 16.43 20.29
N GLU A 432 2.88 16.68 19.96
CA GLU A 432 3.37 18.04 19.67
C GLU A 432 2.85 18.59 18.33
N LEU A 433 2.44 17.70 17.40
CA LEU A 433 1.93 18.07 16.09
C LEU A 433 0.40 17.92 15.97
N TYR A 434 -0.15 16.95 16.69
CA TYR A 434 -1.58 16.60 16.67
C TYR A 434 -2.06 16.38 18.10
N GLU A 435 -2.93 17.25 18.61
CA GLU A 435 -3.55 17.08 19.92
C GLU A 435 -4.19 15.68 20.03
N ASP A 436 -3.88 14.92 21.10
CA ASP A 436 -4.29 13.53 21.25
C ASP A 436 -3.96 12.70 19.98
N GLY A 437 -2.69 12.70 19.55
CA GLY A 437 -2.24 12.19 18.25
C GLY A 437 -2.67 10.78 17.91
N LEU A 438 -2.90 9.90 18.90
CA LEU A 438 -3.42 8.54 18.69
C LEU A 438 -4.95 8.45 18.66
N LYS A 439 -5.67 9.52 19.07
CA LYS A 439 -7.13 9.55 19.03
C LYS A 439 -7.61 9.88 17.62
N TYR A 440 -8.59 9.13 17.13
CA TYR A 440 -9.27 9.44 15.89
C TYR A 440 -10.29 10.56 16.13
N ASP A 441 -10.08 11.69 15.48
CA ASP A 441 -10.99 12.83 15.48
C ASP A 441 -11.44 13.12 14.04
N PRO A 442 -12.64 12.72 13.64
CA PRO A 442 -13.11 12.81 12.26
C PRO A 442 -13.06 14.22 11.68
N PHE A 443 -13.21 15.24 12.53
CA PHE A 443 -13.33 16.63 12.12
C PHE A 443 -12.09 17.48 12.44
N ARG A 444 -10.97 16.86 12.81
CA ARG A 444 -9.70 17.54 13.13
C ARG A 444 -9.30 18.57 12.09
N PHE A 445 -9.40 18.21 10.82
CA PHE A 445 -8.96 19.08 9.73
C PHE A 445 -10.08 19.98 9.18
N SER A 446 -11.35 19.61 9.33
CA SER A 446 -12.47 20.44 8.86
C SER A 446 -12.74 21.63 9.79
N ARG A 447 -12.60 21.47 11.11
CA ARG A 447 -12.84 22.56 12.08
C ARG A 447 -12.03 23.82 11.75
N ALA A 448 -10.73 23.70 11.55
CA ALA A 448 -9.89 24.85 11.22
C ALA A 448 -10.29 25.54 9.90
N ARG A 449 -10.77 24.76 8.92
CA ARG A 449 -11.26 25.27 7.63
C ARG A 449 -12.61 25.97 7.78
N GLU A 450 -13.52 25.39 8.55
CA GLU A 450 -14.85 25.95 8.83
C GLU A 450 -14.75 27.23 9.67
N GLU A 451 -13.88 27.27 10.67
CA GLU A 451 -13.59 28.48 11.46
C GLU A 451 -13.00 29.62 10.61
N ALA A 452 -12.03 29.32 9.76
CA ALA A 452 -11.48 30.31 8.84
C ALA A 452 -12.57 30.86 7.91
N ALA A 453 -13.41 29.97 7.34
CA ALA A 453 -14.51 30.38 6.47
C ALA A 453 -15.54 31.26 7.21
N SER A 454 -15.87 30.95 8.48
CA SER A 454 -16.81 31.75 9.28
C SER A 454 -16.30 33.17 9.58
N ARG A 455 -14.98 33.38 9.64
CA ARG A 455 -14.35 34.68 9.80
C ARG A 455 -14.08 35.41 8.48
N GLY A 456 -14.31 34.77 7.32
CA GLY A 456 -13.93 35.30 6.03
C GLY A 456 -12.42 35.20 5.75
N ASP A 457 -11.69 34.42 6.55
CA ASP A 457 -10.26 34.21 6.40
C ASP A 457 -9.96 33.16 5.34
N LYS A 458 -8.73 33.17 4.82
CA LYS A 458 -8.26 32.11 3.94
C LYS A 458 -8.11 30.80 4.73
N ALA A 459 -8.84 29.76 4.31
CA ALA A 459 -8.75 28.44 4.93
C ALA A 459 -7.33 27.87 4.86
N PRO A 460 -6.86 27.11 5.88
CA PRO A 460 -5.60 26.38 5.80
C PRO A 460 -5.57 25.48 4.57
N PRO A 461 -4.46 25.43 3.80
CA PRO A 461 -4.37 24.64 2.56
C PRO A 461 -4.17 23.16 2.83
N VAL A 462 -4.69 22.63 3.94
CA VAL A 462 -4.54 21.22 4.35
C VAL A 462 -5.78 20.45 3.95
N THR A 463 -5.63 19.57 2.96
CA THR A 463 -6.66 18.68 2.44
C THR A 463 -6.17 17.24 2.46
N PHE A 464 -7.03 16.28 2.10
CA PHE A 464 -6.67 14.86 2.02
C PHE A 464 -5.38 14.60 1.23
N VAL A 465 -5.17 15.30 0.12
CA VAL A 465 -4.01 15.12 -0.77
C VAL A 465 -2.74 15.86 -0.34
N THR A 466 -2.83 16.74 0.68
CA THR A 466 -1.69 17.57 1.10
C THR A 466 -0.66 16.75 1.85
N THR A 467 0.60 16.82 1.40
CA THR A 467 1.74 16.15 2.03
C THR A 467 2.67 17.15 2.69
N SER A 468 3.30 16.74 3.78
CA SER A 468 4.36 17.49 4.47
C SER A 468 5.41 16.52 5.00
N PRO A 469 6.55 16.97 5.51
CA PRO A 469 7.51 16.08 6.18
C PRO A 469 6.91 15.29 7.36
N GLU A 470 5.85 15.81 7.97
CA GLU A 470 5.15 15.20 9.11
C GLU A 470 3.91 14.39 8.68
N PHE A 471 3.56 14.41 7.38
CA PHE A 471 2.42 13.68 6.83
C PHE A 471 2.80 12.99 5.51
N LEU A 472 3.28 11.76 5.62
CA LEU A 472 3.95 11.02 4.54
C LEU A 472 3.15 9.87 3.94
N THR A 473 1.86 9.75 4.23
CA THR A 473 1.02 8.63 3.73
C THR A 473 1.05 8.53 2.20
N PHE A 474 1.12 9.67 1.51
CA PHE A 474 1.28 9.73 0.05
C PHE A 474 2.74 9.98 -0.40
N GLY A 475 3.74 9.77 0.48
CA GLY A 475 5.09 10.25 0.22
C GLY A 475 5.13 11.78 0.22
N HIS A 476 6.18 12.39 -0.38
CA HIS A 476 6.33 13.84 -0.42
C HIS A 476 7.10 14.32 -1.67
N GLY A 477 6.88 15.59 -2.06
CA GLY A 477 7.59 16.29 -3.13
C GLY A 477 7.33 15.76 -4.54
N LYS A 478 8.35 15.76 -5.39
CA LYS A 478 8.24 15.40 -6.82
C LYS A 478 7.76 13.96 -7.05
N HIS A 479 8.02 13.08 -6.09
CA HIS A 479 7.69 11.66 -6.10
C HIS A 479 6.52 11.30 -5.17
N ALA A 480 5.71 12.25 -4.74
CA ALA A 480 4.47 11.95 -4.05
C ALA A 480 3.55 11.09 -4.93
N CYS A 481 2.70 10.27 -4.31
CA CYS A 481 1.80 9.37 -5.00
C CYS A 481 1.09 10.06 -6.18
N PRO A 482 1.24 9.55 -7.41
CA PRO A 482 0.63 10.16 -8.59
C PRO A 482 -0.91 10.07 -8.56
N GLY A 483 -1.44 9.02 -7.95
CA GLY A 483 -2.87 8.74 -7.85
C GLY A 483 -3.61 9.43 -6.70
N ARG A 484 -2.94 10.20 -5.83
CA ARG A 484 -3.57 10.75 -4.62
C ARG A 484 -4.81 11.60 -4.88
N PHE A 485 -4.85 12.33 -6.00
CA PHE A 485 -6.03 13.12 -6.38
C PHE A 485 -7.19 12.23 -6.83
N LEU A 486 -6.91 11.15 -7.56
CA LEU A 486 -7.92 10.16 -7.95
C LEU A 486 -8.47 9.43 -6.73
N ILE A 487 -7.61 9.02 -5.80
CA ILE A 487 -8.00 8.38 -4.55
C ILE A 487 -8.82 9.31 -3.64
N ASP A 488 -8.53 10.61 -3.62
CA ASP A 488 -9.36 11.61 -2.93
C ASP A 488 -10.81 11.56 -3.41
N PHE A 489 -11.00 11.54 -4.73
CA PHE A 489 -12.32 11.41 -5.33
C PHE A 489 -12.96 10.05 -5.01
N GLU A 490 -12.23 8.97 -5.20
CA GLU A 490 -12.71 7.61 -4.96
C GLU A 490 -13.18 7.44 -3.51
N MET A 491 -12.38 7.83 -2.53
CA MET A 491 -12.73 7.70 -1.12
C MET A 491 -13.94 8.55 -0.73
N LYS A 492 -14.01 9.79 -1.21
CA LYS A 492 -15.16 10.67 -0.96
C LYS A 492 -16.44 10.14 -1.59
N MET A 493 -16.36 9.60 -2.82
CA MET A 493 -17.50 9.02 -3.50
C MET A 493 -17.99 7.75 -2.83
N ILE A 494 -17.09 6.85 -2.42
CA ILE A 494 -17.41 5.64 -1.66
C ILE A 494 -18.10 6.02 -0.35
N LEU A 495 -17.49 6.94 0.41
CA LEU A 495 -18.03 7.41 1.68
C LEU A 495 -19.42 8.03 1.50
N ALA A 496 -19.56 8.93 0.52
CA ALA A 496 -20.83 9.58 0.22
C ALA A 496 -21.90 8.55 -0.20
N TYR A 497 -21.55 7.60 -1.06
CA TYR A 497 -22.49 6.56 -1.49
C TYR A 497 -22.99 5.73 -0.29
N ILE A 498 -22.07 5.31 0.58
CA ILE A 498 -22.43 4.51 1.77
C ILE A 498 -23.33 5.31 2.71
N VAL A 499 -22.93 6.51 3.15
CA VAL A 499 -23.69 7.25 4.17
C VAL A 499 -25.04 7.74 3.67
N LYS A 500 -25.19 7.98 2.37
CA LYS A 500 -26.50 8.32 1.76
C LYS A 500 -27.42 7.12 1.67
N ASN A 501 -26.91 5.97 1.27
CA ASN A 501 -27.72 4.83 0.85
C ASN A 501 -27.83 3.72 1.88
N TYR A 502 -26.97 3.71 2.91
CA TYR A 502 -26.96 2.65 3.92
C TYR A 502 -26.96 3.19 5.36
N ASP A 503 -27.62 2.47 6.24
CA ASP A 503 -27.33 2.50 7.66
C ASP A 503 -26.25 1.47 7.94
N ILE A 504 -25.24 1.88 8.70
CA ILE A 504 -24.11 1.04 9.05
C ILE A 504 -23.84 1.11 10.55
N LYS A 505 -23.48 0.00 11.16
CA LYS A 505 -23.09 -0.08 12.57
C LYS A 505 -22.17 -1.27 12.81
N PHE A 506 -21.52 -1.31 13.97
CA PHE A 506 -20.88 -2.54 14.42
C PHE A 506 -21.90 -3.58 14.87
N PRO A 507 -21.59 -4.89 14.74
CA PRO A 507 -22.31 -5.93 15.45
C PRO A 507 -22.28 -5.69 16.96
N ASP A 508 -23.33 -6.13 17.67
CA ASP A 508 -23.47 -5.87 19.10
C ASP A 508 -22.32 -6.50 19.93
N GLU A 509 -21.71 -7.58 19.45
CA GLU A 509 -20.53 -8.21 20.06
C GLU A 509 -19.28 -7.31 20.12
N TYR A 510 -19.23 -6.20 19.38
CA TYR A 510 -18.12 -5.24 19.45
C TYR A 510 -18.36 -4.13 20.49
N GLU A 511 -19.49 -4.11 21.17
CA GLU A 511 -19.83 -3.10 22.20
C GLU A 511 -19.60 -1.65 21.71
N GLY A 512 -19.82 -1.39 20.44
CA GLY A 512 -19.58 -0.10 19.81
C GLY A 512 -18.11 0.27 19.63
N LYS A 513 -17.16 -0.61 20.00
CA LYS A 513 -15.72 -0.34 19.92
C LYS A 513 -15.16 -0.76 18.57
N ARG A 514 -14.35 0.12 18.00
CA ARG A 514 -13.59 -0.19 16.78
C ARG A 514 -12.51 -1.24 17.05
N PRO A 515 -12.48 -2.37 16.31
CA PRO A 515 -11.38 -3.32 16.37
C PRO A 515 -10.04 -2.67 15.98
N SER A 516 -8.98 -2.99 16.73
CA SER A 516 -7.67 -2.38 16.54
C SER A 516 -6.95 -2.93 15.32
N ASN A 517 -6.16 -2.07 14.66
CA ASN A 517 -5.19 -2.50 13.66
C ASN A 517 -4.10 -3.37 14.32
N TYR A 518 -3.43 -4.17 13.51
CA TYR A 518 -2.31 -4.99 13.95
C TYR A 518 -1.08 -4.76 13.07
N TRP A 519 0.10 -4.96 13.65
CA TRP A 519 1.37 -4.78 12.95
C TRP A 519 1.96 -6.14 12.59
N ILE A 520 2.37 -6.28 11.32
CA ILE A 520 3.23 -7.37 10.87
C ILE A 520 4.50 -6.73 10.34
N ALA A 521 5.63 -7.00 10.97
CA ALA A 521 6.84 -6.24 10.72
C ALA A 521 6.51 -4.72 10.71
N GLU A 522 6.86 -4.00 9.65
CA GLU A 522 6.62 -2.55 9.56
C GLU A 522 5.25 -2.15 9.00
N ALA A 523 4.42 -3.12 8.62
CA ALA A 523 3.12 -2.86 8.01
C ALA A 523 2.00 -2.77 9.06
N ASN A 524 1.26 -1.66 9.02
CA ASN A 524 0.06 -1.41 9.83
C ASN A 524 -1.18 -1.87 9.06
N ASN A 525 -1.76 -2.98 9.46
CA ASN A 525 -2.87 -3.60 8.76
C ASN A 525 -4.21 -3.37 9.50
N PRO A 526 -5.30 -3.14 8.78
CA PRO A 526 -6.62 -3.17 9.39
C PRO A 526 -6.92 -4.57 9.93
N PRO A 527 -7.81 -4.70 10.95
CA PRO A 527 -8.14 -5.98 11.54
C PRO A 527 -8.77 -6.93 10.50
N SER A 528 -8.40 -8.21 10.55
CA SER A 528 -8.95 -9.28 9.70
C SER A 528 -10.18 -9.93 10.34
N GLY A 529 -11.09 -10.47 9.51
CA GLY A 529 -12.30 -11.16 9.98
C GLY A 529 -13.29 -10.24 10.70
N VAL A 530 -13.24 -8.94 10.42
CA VAL A 530 -14.15 -7.96 11.02
C VAL A 530 -15.43 -7.87 10.23
N HIS A 531 -16.54 -7.83 10.96
CA HIS A 531 -17.87 -7.68 10.39
C HIS A 531 -18.46 -6.30 10.69
N ILE A 532 -19.32 -5.85 9.80
CA ILE A 532 -20.23 -4.72 10.04
C ILE A 532 -21.65 -5.14 9.70
N MET A 533 -22.61 -4.42 10.29
CA MET A 533 -24.02 -4.54 9.96
C MET A 533 -24.39 -3.44 8.99
N VAL A 534 -25.06 -3.81 7.91
CA VAL A 534 -25.51 -2.87 6.86
C VAL A 534 -27.00 -3.07 6.61
N LYS A 535 -27.69 -1.98 6.28
CA LYS A 535 -29.08 -2.00 5.86
C LYS A 535 -29.32 -0.89 4.85
N ARG A 536 -29.97 -1.19 3.72
CA ARG A 536 -30.33 -0.16 2.74
C ARG A 536 -31.31 0.83 3.37
N ARG A 537 -31.11 2.12 3.14
CA ARG A 537 -32.05 3.15 3.58
C ARG A 537 -33.22 3.24 2.61
N ALA A 538 -34.44 3.35 3.13
CA ALA A 538 -35.58 3.70 2.32
C ALA A 538 -35.35 5.10 1.73
N GLN A 539 -35.51 5.23 0.42
CA GLN A 539 -35.49 6.54 -0.23
C GLN A 539 -36.73 7.33 0.24
N LYS A 540 -36.52 8.56 0.70
CA LYS A 540 -37.60 9.45 1.09
C LYS A 540 -38.22 10.10 -0.14
#